data_9703bf94d641252eaa4c8885da6228a6
#
_entry.id   9703bf94d641252eaa4c8885da6228a6
#
_cell.length_a   1.000
_cell.length_b   1.000
_cell.length_c   1.000
_cell.angle_alpha   90.00
_cell.angle_beta   90.00
_cell.angle_gamma   90.00
#
_symmetry.space_group_name_H-M   'P 1'
#
loop_
_entity.id
_entity.type
_entity.pdbx_description
1 polymer ?
#
loop_
_entity_poly.entity_id
_entity_poly.type
_entity_poly.pdbx_seq_one_letter_code
_entity_poly.pdbx_strand_id
1 'polypeptide(L)'
;KKYNIGRVLRAPRMASSPAARGQLQRHIVPHSAQAPMSDNSKNLKSIGLKATYPRLKILDLFHKLQDEGSPRHVTAEDVYRHLLADGLDIGLATVYRVLTQFEQAGLLQRHHFESGKSIFELNAGQHHDHLVCVDCGRVEEFYDAAIEKRQQKVAEERGFAVREHALYLYAECKKAHCPHRKAEP
;
A
#
# COMPACT_ATOMS: atom_id res chain seq x y z
N LYS A 1 51.80 -30.38 25.88
CA LYS A 1 51.69 -29.02 26.42
C LYS A 1 50.23 -28.85 26.87
N LYS A 2 50.05 -28.76 28.20
CA LYS A 2 48.76 -28.68 28.89
C LYS A 2 48.21 -27.26 28.75
N TYR A 3 47.01 -27.10 28.26
CA TYR A 3 46.27 -25.84 28.35
C TYR A 3 45.35 -25.86 29.58
N ASN A 4 45.54 -24.88 30.43
CA ASN A 4 44.89 -24.65 31.71
C ASN A 4 43.58 -23.93 31.46
N ILE A 5 42.44 -24.51 31.90
CA ILE A 5 41.12 -23.91 31.74
C ILE A 5 40.86 -23.02 32.95
N GLY A 6 40.98 -21.70 32.74
CA GLY A 6 40.73 -20.67 33.74
C GLY A 6 39.25 -20.38 33.94
N ARG A 7 38.82 -20.60 35.16
CA ARG A 7 37.83 -19.89 36.00
C ARG A 7 36.68 -19.13 35.32
N VAL A 8 35.51 -19.74 35.36
CA VAL A 8 34.23 -19.08 35.08
C VAL A 8 33.90 -18.05 36.17
N LEU A 9 33.91 -16.78 35.83
CA LEU A 9 33.42 -15.71 36.67
C LEU A 9 31.89 -15.63 36.55
N ARG A 10 31.19 -15.88 37.66
CA ARG A 10 29.73 -15.67 37.82
C ARG A 10 29.42 -14.18 37.65
N ALA A 11 28.56 -13.85 36.69
CA ALA A 11 27.96 -12.52 36.57
C ALA A 11 26.93 -12.28 37.70
N PRO A 12 26.83 -11.05 38.21
CA PRO A 12 25.86 -10.71 39.25
C PRO A 12 24.44 -10.71 38.67
N ARG A 13 23.48 -11.22 39.47
CA ARG A 13 22.04 -11.14 39.20
C ARG A 13 21.63 -9.67 39.18
N MET A 14 21.17 -9.18 38.02
CA MET A 14 20.48 -7.92 37.93
C MET A 14 19.02 -8.09 38.36
N ALA A 15 18.61 -7.22 39.27
CA ALA A 15 17.26 -7.12 39.78
C ALA A 15 16.26 -6.79 38.66
N SER A 16 15.14 -7.48 38.65
CA SER A 16 14.02 -7.26 37.76
C SER A 16 13.35 -5.91 38.06
N SER A 17 13.50 -4.96 37.13
CA SER A 17 12.71 -3.74 37.10
C SER A 17 11.35 -4.03 36.44
N PRO A 18 10.22 -3.50 36.95
CA PRO A 18 8.90 -3.78 36.40
C PRO A 18 8.76 -3.13 35.01
N ALA A 19 8.36 -3.94 34.04
CA ALA A 19 8.06 -3.53 32.69
C ALA A 19 6.98 -2.43 32.67
N ALA A 20 7.37 -1.23 32.26
CA ALA A 20 6.43 -0.21 31.82
C ALA A 20 5.68 -0.74 30.61
N ARG A 21 4.40 -1.07 30.77
CA ARG A 21 3.47 -1.35 29.67
C ARG A 21 3.24 -0.05 28.91
N GLY A 22 4.04 0.24 27.91
CA GLY A 22 3.74 1.23 26.91
C GLY A 22 2.48 0.78 26.17
N GLN A 23 1.34 1.42 26.46
CA GLN A 23 0.15 1.33 25.64
C GLN A 23 0.50 1.90 24.28
N LEU A 24 0.62 1.02 23.26
CA LEU A 24 0.52 1.44 21.87
C LEU A 24 -0.89 2.01 21.69
N GLN A 25 -1.02 3.33 21.74
CA GLN A 25 -2.19 4.04 21.26
C GLN A 25 -2.26 3.76 19.75
N ARG A 26 -3.11 2.79 19.40
CA ARG A 26 -3.60 2.67 18.03
C ARG A 26 -4.38 3.96 17.77
N HIS A 27 -3.84 4.85 16.96
CA HIS A 27 -4.62 5.90 16.37
C HIS A 27 -5.69 5.24 15.49
N ILE A 28 -6.87 5.06 16.08
CA ILE A 28 -8.08 4.71 15.35
C ILE A 28 -8.42 5.97 14.56
N VAL A 29 -8.07 5.99 13.29
CA VAL A 29 -8.60 6.96 12.34
C VAL A 29 -10.10 6.72 12.29
N PRO A 30 -10.96 7.72 12.55
CA PRO A 30 -12.41 7.51 12.53
C PRO A 30 -12.82 6.99 11.15
N HIS A 31 -13.60 5.89 11.14
CA HIS A 31 -14.26 5.37 9.95
C HIS A 31 -15.07 6.51 9.31
N SER A 32 -14.58 7.05 8.21
CA SER A 32 -15.38 7.95 7.39
C SER A 32 -16.49 7.12 6.74
N ALA A 33 -17.73 7.49 7.03
CA ALA A 33 -18.91 6.90 6.45
C ALA A 33 -18.80 6.90 4.92
N GLN A 34 -19.27 5.82 4.27
CA GLN A 34 -19.34 5.67 2.82
C GLN A 34 -19.85 6.97 2.18
N ALA A 35 -19.04 7.59 1.33
CA ALA A 35 -19.43 8.78 0.63
C ALA A 35 -20.68 8.46 -0.22
N PRO A 36 -21.80 9.19 -0.08
CA PRO A 36 -23.02 8.87 -0.81
C PRO A 36 -22.77 8.99 -2.32
N MET A 37 -23.41 8.12 -3.13
CA MET A 37 -23.25 8.08 -4.61
C MET A 37 -23.38 9.46 -5.30
N SER A 38 -24.06 10.42 -4.66
CA SER A 38 -24.15 11.80 -5.12
C SER A 38 -22.82 12.55 -5.09
N ASP A 39 -21.88 12.14 -4.22
CA ASP A 39 -20.60 12.80 -4.04
C ASP A 39 -19.60 12.37 -5.12
N ASN A 40 -19.56 11.08 -5.47
CA ASN A 40 -18.74 10.56 -6.56
C ASN A 40 -19.09 11.17 -7.92
N SER A 41 -20.40 11.43 -8.16
CA SER A 41 -20.83 12.12 -9.38
C SER A 41 -20.32 13.56 -9.46
N LYS A 42 -20.32 14.29 -8.34
CA LYS A 42 -19.77 15.65 -8.27
C LYS A 42 -18.25 15.63 -8.42
N ASN A 43 -17.59 14.68 -7.76
CA ASN A 43 -16.14 14.51 -7.83
C ASN A 43 -15.69 14.27 -9.27
N LEU A 44 -16.30 13.32 -10.00
CA LEU A 44 -15.97 13.08 -11.40
C LEU A 44 -16.17 14.32 -12.27
N LYS A 45 -17.24 15.07 -12.07
CA LYS A 45 -17.51 16.30 -12.85
C LYS A 45 -16.49 17.40 -12.57
N SER A 46 -16.05 17.57 -11.32
CA SER A 46 -15.08 18.62 -10.95
C SER A 46 -13.72 18.43 -11.61
N ILE A 47 -13.37 17.21 -11.97
CA ILE A 47 -12.13 16.86 -12.70
C ILE A 47 -12.34 16.67 -14.21
N GLY A 48 -13.48 17.11 -14.76
CA GLY A 48 -13.80 17.07 -16.18
C GLY A 48 -14.25 15.70 -16.72
N LEU A 49 -14.56 14.74 -15.85
CA LEU A 49 -15.05 13.44 -16.27
C LEU A 49 -16.59 13.34 -16.19
N LYS A 50 -17.23 12.78 -17.24
CA LYS A 50 -18.67 12.47 -17.20
C LYS A 50 -18.93 11.34 -16.18
N ALA A 51 -19.94 11.50 -15.33
CA ALA A 51 -20.38 10.50 -14.38
C ALA A 51 -21.18 9.39 -15.10
N THR A 52 -20.49 8.48 -15.79
CA THR A 52 -21.10 7.31 -16.43
C THR A 52 -21.19 6.16 -15.44
N TYR A 53 -22.13 5.24 -15.67
CA TYR A 53 -22.34 4.07 -14.81
C TYR A 53 -21.03 3.28 -14.52
N PRO A 54 -20.19 2.89 -15.51
CA PRO A 54 -18.95 2.19 -15.21
C PRO A 54 -17.97 3.00 -14.34
N ARG A 55 -17.85 4.32 -14.58
CA ARG A 55 -16.95 5.16 -13.78
C ARG A 55 -17.41 5.27 -12.33
N LEU A 56 -18.71 5.45 -12.10
CA LEU A 56 -19.26 5.50 -10.74
C LEU A 56 -19.00 4.19 -10.02
N LYS A 57 -19.30 3.04 -10.63
CA LYS A 57 -19.14 1.73 -10.01
C LYS A 57 -17.68 1.37 -9.71
N ILE A 58 -16.77 1.72 -10.62
CA ILE A 58 -15.33 1.50 -10.38
C ILE A 58 -14.83 2.43 -9.27
N LEU A 59 -15.25 3.68 -9.22
CA LEU A 59 -14.85 4.60 -8.16
C LEU A 59 -15.43 4.18 -6.80
N ASP A 60 -16.71 3.76 -6.76
CA ASP A 60 -17.33 3.21 -5.55
C ASP A 60 -16.54 2.00 -5.01
N LEU A 61 -16.07 1.12 -5.90
CA LEU A 61 -15.26 -0.03 -5.52
C LEU A 61 -13.94 0.39 -4.87
N PHE A 62 -13.22 1.36 -5.42
CA PHE A 62 -11.97 1.84 -4.82
C PHE A 62 -12.18 2.45 -3.44
N HIS A 63 -13.24 3.22 -3.23
CA HIS A 63 -13.60 3.73 -1.89
C HIS A 63 -13.93 2.59 -0.92
N LYS A 64 -14.72 1.60 -1.36
CA LYS A 64 -15.03 0.41 -0.56
C LYS A 64 -13.75 -0.34 -0.12
N LEU A 65 -12.80 -0.58 -1.04
CA LEU A 65 -11.54 -1.24 -0.74
C LEU A 65 -10.69 -0.45 0.26
N GLN A 66 -10.72 0.88 0.18
CA GLN A 66 -10.01 1.74 1.12
C GLN A 66 -10.59 1.67 2.54
N ASP A 67 -11.94 1.64 2.65
CA ASP A 67 -12.64 1.64 3.94
C ASP A 67 -12.56 0.27 4.66
N GLU A 68 -12.60 -0.83 3.91
CA GLU A 68 -12.64 -2.19 4.46
C GLU A 68 -11.26 -2.73 4.89
N GLY A 69 -10.18 -1.95 4.74
CA GLY A 69 -8.82 -2.43 5.01
C GLY A 69 -8.40 -3.58 4.09
N SER A 70 -9.12 -3.77 3.00
CA SER A 70 -8.80 -4.70 1.90
C SER A 70 -7.53 -4.27 1.17
N PRO A 71 -6.91 -5.13 0.34
CA PRO A 71 -5.77 -4.71 -0.46
C PRO A 71 -6.14 -3.47 -1.28
N ARG A 72 -5.54 -2.34 -0.96
CA ARG A 72 -5.77 -1.05 -1.67
C ARG A 72 -5.16 -1.08 -3.06
N HIS A 73 -4.22 -2.00 -3.28
CA HIS A 73 -3.44 -2.18 -4.49
C HIS A 73 -4.09 -3.29 -5.33
N VAL A 74 -4.76 -2.90 -6.41
CA VAL A 74 -5.53 -3.83 -7.25
C VAL A 74 -5.13 -3.73 -8.72
N THR A 75 -5.11 -4.87 -9.42
CA THR A 75 -4.96 -4.92 -10.88
C THR A 75 -6.30 -4.65 -11.57
N ALA A 76 -6.29 -4.39 -12.86
CA ALA A 76 -7.51 -4.27 -13.65
C ALA A 76 -8.36 -5.55 -13.60
N GLU A 77 -7.72 -6.72 -13.57
CA GLU A 77 -8.37 -8.02 -13.44
C GLU A 77 -9.00 -8.20 -12.05
N ASP A 78 -8.37 -7.68 -10.99
CA ASP A 78 -8.96 -7.70 -9.65
C ASP A 78 -10.21 -6.83 -9.61
N VAL A 79 -10.14 -5.61 -10.14
CA VAL A 79 -11.31 -4.72 -10.29
C VAL A 79 -12.43 -5.41 -11.05
N TYR A 80 -12.12 -6.02 -12.19
CA TYR A 80 -13.11 -6.76 -12.98
C TYR A 80 -13.75 -7.90 -12.18
N ARG A 81 -12.96 -8.70 -11.45
CA ARG A 81 -13.48 -9.80 -10.62
C ARG A 81 -14.39 -9.32 -9.50
N HIS A 82 -14.04 -8.21 -8.83
CA HIS A 82 -14.89 -7.60 -7.81
C HIS A 82 -16.22 -7.12 -8.38
N LEU A 83 -16.20 -6.43 -9.53
CA LEU A 83 -17.43 -5.96 -10.19
C LEU A 83 -18.31 -7.14 -10.61
N LEU A 84 -17.72 -8.20 -11.14
CA LEU A 84 -18.45 -9.41 -11.54
C LEU A 84 -19.07 -10.12 -10.31
N ALA A 85 -18.36 -10.19 -9.19
CA ALA A 85 -18.88 -10.75 -7.94
C ALA A 85 -20.05 -9.92 -7.36
N ASP A 86 -20.02 -8.61 -7.56
CA ASP A 86 -21.13 -7.70 -7.19
C ASP A 86 -22.29 -7.72 -8.22
N GLY A 87 -22.24 -8.61 -9.23
CA GLY A 87 -23.28 -8.76 -10.25
C GLY A 87 -23.30 -7.64 -11.29
N LEU A 88 -22.19 -6.90 -11.45
CA LEU A 88 -22.10 -5.77 -12.38
C LEU A 88 -21.46 -6.23 -13.71
N ASP A 89 -22.21 -6.15 -14.80
CA ASP A 89 -21.73 -6.50 -16.14
C ASP A 89 -20.95 -5.32 -16.78
N ILE A 90 -19.71 -5.14 -16.33
CA ILE A 90 -18.76 -4.16 -16.87
C ILE A 90 -17.56 -4.91 -17.42
N GLY A 91 -17.46 -5.01 -18.76
CA GLY A 91 -16.39 -5.76 -19.40
C GLY A 91 -14.97 -5.26 -19.09
N LEU A 92 -14.01 -6.16 -19.07
CA LEU A 92 -12.59 -5.91 -18.72
C LEU A 92 -11.97 -4.75 -19.55
N ALA A 93 -12.27 -4.67 -20.86
CA ALA A 93 -11.80 -3.58 -21.71
C ALA A 93 -12.31 -2.20 -21.23
N THR A 94 -13.54 -2.15 -20.69
CA THR A 94 -14.12 -0.93 -20.10
C THR A 94 -13.41 -0.59 -18.80
N VAL A 95 -13.10 -1.59 -17.96
CA VAL A 95 -12.32 -1.41 -16.73
C VAL A 95 -10.97 -0.77 -17.05
N TYR A 96 -10.18 -1.34 -17.95
CA TYR A 96 -8.88 -0.77 -18.36
C TYR A 96 -8.99 0.68 -18.82
N ARG A 97 -9.98 0.98 -19.68
CA ARG A 97 -10.19 2.34 -20.17
C ARG A 97 -10.55 3.31 -19.05
N VAL A 98 -11.38 2.92 -18.09
CA VAL A 98 -11.76 3.78 -16.96
C VAL A 98 -10.59 3.99 -16.02
N LEU A 99 -9.81 2.95 -15.69
CA LEU A 99 -8.63 3.07 -14.84
C LEU A 99 -7.60 4.03 -15.45
N THR A 100 -7.32 3.93 -16.76
CA THR A 100 -6.44 4.87 -17.47
C THR A 100 -6.96 6.31 -17.41
N GLN A 101 -8.27 6.50 -17.54
CA GLN A 101 -8.87 7.84 -17.44
C GLN A 101 -8.77 8.41 -16.01
N PHE A 102 -8.92 7.57 -15.00
CA PHE A 102 -8.79 7.98 -13.61
C PHE A 102 -7.33 8.31 -13.26
N GLU A 103 -6.37 7.54 -13.76
CA GLU A 103 -4.95 7.84 -13.65
C GLU A 103 -4.63 9.21 -14.30
N GLN A 104 -5.05 9.43 -15.55
CA GLN A 104 -4.85 10.70 -16.26
C GLN A 104 -5.49 11.91 -15.57
N ALA A 105 -6.59 11.69 -14.86
CA ALA A 105 -7.28 12.70 -14.08
C ALA A 105 -6.72 12.87 -12.65
N GLY A 106 -5.70 12.11 -12.27
CA GLY A 106 -5.07 12.15 -10.94
C GLY A 106 -5.92 11.55 -9.82
N LEU A 107 -7.00 10.83 -10.14
CA LEU A 107 -7.80 10.10 -9.13
C LEU A 107 -7.14 8.83 -8.64
N LEU A 108 -6.43 8.15 -9.52
CA LEU A 108 -5.68 6.95 -9.22
C LEU A 108 -4.19 7.18 -9.47
N GLN A 109 -3.38 6.49 -8.69
CA GLN A 109 -1.97 6.26 -8.98
C GLN A 109 -1.80 4.87 -9.59
N ARG A 110 -0.86 4.76 -10.53
CA ARG A 110 -0.50 3.52 -11.18
C ARG A 110 0.93 3.16 -10.82
N HIS A 111 1.12 1.95 -10.31
CA HIS A 111 2.42 1.38 -9.99
C HIS A 111 2.75 0.22 -10.93
N HIS A 112 4.03 0.14 -11.30
CA HIS A 112 4.58 -0.95 -12.10
C HIS A 112 5.58 -1.71 -11.24
N PHE A 113 5.14 -2.77 -10.59
CA PHE A 113 6.05 -3.67 -9.89
C PHE A 113 6.66 -4.69 -10.85
N GLU A 114 7.76 -5.33 -10.46
CA GLU A 114 8.49 -6.30 -11.30
C GLU A 114 7.63 -7.49 -11.77
N SER A 115 6.46 -7.71 -11.17
CA SER A 115 5.49 -8.72 -11.62
C SER A 115 4.94 -8.49 -13.04
N GLY A 116 5.28 -7.37 -13.68
CA GLY A 116 4.81 -6.98 -15.01
C GLY A 116 3.36 -6.53 -15.08
N LYS A 117 2.64 -6.53 -13.95
CA LYS A 117 1.25 -6.06 -13.88
C LYS A 117 1.17 -4.63 -13.38
N SER A 118 0.30 -3.84 -13.99
CA SER A 118 -0.06 -2.52 -13.48
C SER A 118 -1.00 -2.66 -12.29
N ILE A 119 -0.66 -1.99 -11.21
CA ILE A 119 -1.46 -1.94 -9.98
C ILE A 119 -1.95 -0.52 -9.79
N PHE A 120 -3.19 -0.39 -9.34
CA PHE A 120 -3.87 0.89 -9.17
C PHE A 120 -4.31 1.06 -7.72
N GLU A 121 -4.21 2.29 -7.21
CA GLU A 121 -4.72 2.70 -5.91
C GLU A 121 -5.34 4.10 -5.98
N LEU A 122 -6.18 4.47 -5.00
CA LEU A 122 -6.67 5.84 -4.88
C LEU A 122 -5.53 6.79 -4.53
N ASN A 123 -5.46 7.90 -5.26
CA ASN A 123 -4.53 8.97 -4.95
C ASN A 123 -5.03 9.75 -3.72
N ALA A 124 -4.59 9.35 -2.54
CA ALA A 124 -4.93 10.01 -1.28
C ALA A 124 -4.18 11.32 -1.04
N GLY A 125 -3.30 11.73 -1.95
CA GLY A 125 -2.50 12.96 -1.85
C GLY A 125 -1.40 12.94 -0.78
N GLN A 126 -1.22 11.85 -0.07
CA GLN A 126 -0.12 11.64 0.88
C GLN A 126 0.92 10.74 0.23
N HIS A 127 2.19 11.19 0.27
CA HIS A 127 3.29 10.37 -0.22
C HIS A 127 3.49 9.15 0.69
N HIS A 128 3.69 8.00 0.08
CA HIS A 128 4.10 6.75 0.73
C HIS A 128 4.95 5.91 -0.22
N ASP A 129 5.75 5.07 0.38
CA ASP A 129 6.63 4.12 -0.30
C ASP A 129 6.05 2.71 -0.19
N HIS A 130 6.55 1.79 -1.01
CA HIS A 130 6.01 0.43 -1.10
C HIS A 130 7.04 -0.62 -0.75
N LEU A 131 6.63 -1.59 0.09
CA LEU A 131 7.35 -2.82 0.34
C LEU A 131 6.60 -3.96 -0.35
N VAL A 132 7.22 -4.55 -1.38
CA VAL A 132 6.63 -5.58 -2.23
C VAL A 132 7.25 -6.92 -1.90
N CYS A 133 6.44 -7.89 -1.50
CA CYS A 133 6.91 -9.25 -1.27
C CYS A 133 7.05 -10.01 -2.59
N VAL A 134 8.27 -10.50 -2.88
CA VAL A 134 8.54 -11.26 -4.10
C VAL A 134 7.92 -12.66 -4.09
N ASP A 135 7.68 -13.23 -2.88
CA ASP A 135 7.11 -14.59 -2.74
C ASP A 135 5.60 -14.64 -2.91
N CYS A 136 4.89 -13.65 -2.33
CA CYS A 136 3.43 -13.70 -2.23
C CYS A 136 2.72 -12.54 -2.93
N GLY A 137 3.46 -11.56 -3.46
CA GLY A 137 2.92 -10.38 -4.12
C GLY A 137 2.24 -9.37 -3.21
N ARG A 138 2.33 -9.54 -1.87
CA ARG A 138 1.78 -8.58 -0.92
C ARG A 138 2.49 -7.25 -1.05
N VAL A 139 1.74 -6.16 -1.07
CA VAL A 139 2.23 -4.80 -1.03
C VAL A 139 1.86 -4.19 0.32
N GLU A 140 2.83 -3.59 0.99
CA GLU A 140 2.63 -2.77 2.20
C GLU A 140 3.10 -1.34 1.93
N GLU A 141 2.31 -0.38 2.37
CA GLU A 141 2.68 1.04 2.35
C GLU A 141 3.48 1.37 3.61
N PHE A 142 4.48 2.22 3.47
CA PHE A 142 5.20 2.78 4.60
C PHE A 142 5.63 4.22 4.31
N TYR A 143 5.92 4.96 5.35
CA TYR A 143 6.55 6.27 5.29
C TYR A 143 7.65 6.34 6.34
N ASP A 144 8.85 6.74 5.93
CA ASP A 144 9.97 6.95 6.83
C ASP A 144 10.64 8.29 6.56
N ALA A 145 10.49 9.22 7.50
CA ALA A 145 11.03 10.57 7.39
C ALA A 145 12.56 10.61 7.25
N ALA A 146 13.29 9.58 7.75
CA ALA A 146 14.74 9.52 7.61
C ALA A 146 15.14 9.14 6.17
N ILE A 147 14.38 8.25 5.53
CA ILE A 147 14.56 7.88 4.13
C ILE A 147 14.29 9.10 3.25
N GLU A 148 13.18 9.79 3.47
CA GLU A 148 12.82 11.01 2.75
C GLU A 148 13.92 12.06 2.80
N LYS A 149 14.37 12.36 4.02
CA LYS A 149 15.44 13.34 4.24
C LYS A 149 16.76 12.91 3.55
N ARG A 150 17.05 11.60 3.55
CA ARG A 150 18.27 11.10 2.92
C ARG A 150 18.22 11.23 1.41
N GLN A 151 17.07 10.95 0.78
CA GLN A 151 16.85 11.09 -0.66
C GLN A 151 17.03 12.55 -1.10
N GLN A 152 16.41 13.49 -0.38
CA GLN A 152 16.55 14.92 -0.64
C GLN A 152 18.02 15.35 -0.55
N LYS A 153 18.70 14.97 0.53
CA LYS A 153 20.13 15.29 0.71
C LYS A 153 21.00 14.73 -0.41
N VAL A 154 20.74 13.50 -0.85
CA VAL A 154 21.48 12.88 -1.96
C VAL A 154 21.28 13.66 -3.27
N ALA A 155 20.08 14.14 -3.53
CA ALA A 155 19.79 14.96 -4.71
C ALA A 155 20.49 16.33 -4.64
N GLU A 156 20.38 17.02 -3.50
CA GLU A 156 21.04 18.32 -3.27
C GLU A 156 22.55 18.23 -3.42
N GLU A 157 23.21 17.21 -2.85
CA GLU A 157 24.65 16.97 -2.97
C GLU A 157 25.10 16.82 -4.44
N ARG A 158 24.15 16.47 -5.33
CA ARG A 158 24.37 16.31 -6.79
C ARG A 158 23.84 17.44 -7.63
N GLY A 159 23.33 18.51 -7.01
CA GLY A 159 22.81 19.70 -7.69
C GLY A 159 21.38 19.56 -8.23
N PHE A 160 20.57 18.63 -7.68
CA PHE A 160 19.19 18.41 -8.06
C PHE A 160 18.22 18.79 -6.94
N ALA A 161 17.02 19.24 -7.32
CA ALA A 161 15.87 19.37 -6.42
C ALA A 161 14.86 18.27 -6.75
N VAL A 162 14.51 17.44 -5.76
CA VAL A 162 13.50 16.39 -5.93
C VAL A 162 12.13 17.05 -6.10
N ARG A 163 11.41 16.69 -7.17
CA ARG A 163 10.01 17.09 -7.38
C ARG A 163 9.06 15.96 -7.05
N GLU A 164 9.44 14.75 -7.42
CA GLU A 164 8.66 13.53 -7.24
C GLU A 164 9.62 12.36 -7.13
N HIS A 165 9.28 11.36 -6.35
CA HIS A 165 10.00 10.09 -6.29
C HIS A 165 9.05 8.95 -5.98
N ALA A 166 9.50 7.73 -6.23
CA ALA A 166 8.86 6.50 -5.81
C ALA A 166 9.93 5.52 -5.33
N LEU A 167 9.74 4.92 -4.17
CA LEU A 167 10.63 3.89 -3.63
C LEU A 167 9.87 2.58 -3.53
N TYR A 168 10.43 1.54 -4.15
CA TYR A 168 9.95 0.16 -4.06
C TYR A 168 11.03 -0.71 -3.43
N LEU A 169 10.71 -1.31 -2.29
CA LEU A 169 11.57 -2.29 -1.64
C LEU A 169 11.02 -3.68 -1.94
N TYR A 170 11.77 -4.46 -2.70
CA TYR A 170 11.44 -5.86 -2.98
C TYR A 170 12.05 -6.74 -1.90
N ALA A 171 11.22 -7.50 -1.20
CA ALA A 171 11.64 -8.28 -0.04
C ALA A 171 10.91 -9.63 0.05
N GLU A 172 11.50 -10.56 0.76
CA GLU A 172 10.91 -11.85 1.10
C GLU A 172 10.08 -11.76 2.38
N CYS A 173 8.88 -12.32 2.38
CA CYS A 173 8.04 -12.38 3.57
C CYS A 173 8.63 -13.34 4.62
N LYS A 174 9.06 -12.81 5.76
CA LYS A 174 9.60 -13.61 6.87
C LYS A 174 8.53 -14.26 7.77
N LYS A 175 7.24 -14.03 7.51
CA LYS A 175 6.15 -14.65 8.29
C LYS A 175 6.04 -16.11 7.92
N ALA A 176 6.20 -17.02 8.90
CA ALA A 176 6.13 -18.47 8.70
C ALA A 176 4.78 -18.92 8.09
N HIS A 177 3.69 -18.24 8.44
CA HIS A 177 2.35 -18.46 7.89
C HIS A 177 1.84 -17.17 7.24
N CYS A 178 2.35 -16.88 6.03
CA CYS A 178 1.86 -15.76 5.25
C CYS A 178 0.54 -16.14 4.58
N PRO A 179 -0.60 -15.50 4.93
CA PRO A 179 -1.91 -15.85 4.35
C PRO A 179 -2.01 -15.53 2.85
N HIS A 180 -1.07 -14.74 2.33
CA HIS A 180 -0.99 -14.38 0.92
C HIS A 180 -0.10 -15.30 0.10
N ARG A 181 0.70 -16.18 0.75
CA ARG A 181 1.52 -17.16 0.05
C ARG A 181 0.58 -18.22 -0.51
N LYS A 182 0.57 -18.38 -1.84
CA LYS A 182 -0.13 -19.49 -2.47
C LYS A 182 0.46 -20.78 -1.93
N ALA A 183 -0.39 -21.73 -1.51
CA ALA A 183 0.06 -23.09 -1.25
C ALA A 183 0.76 -23.60 -2.52
N GLU A 184 1.97 -24.11 -2.36
CA GLU A 184 2.62 -24.79 -3.47
C GLU A 184 1.71 -25.94 -3.94
N PRO A 185 1.55 -26.14 -5.25
CA PRO A 185 0.70 -27.19 -5.82
C PRO A 185 1.20 -28.58 -5.45
#